data_ea373154e5f2cd5baca51f4016fb44b3
#
_entry.id   ea373154e5f2cd5baca51f4016fb44b3
#
_cell.length_a   1.000
_cell.length_b   1.000
_cell.length_c   1.000
_cell.angle_alpha   90.00
_cell.angle_beta   90.00
_cell.angle_gamma   90.00
#
_symmetry.space_group_name_H-M   'P 1'
#
loop_
_entity.id
_entity.type
_entity.pdbx_description
1 polymer ?
#
loop_
_entity_poly.entity_id
_entity_poly.type
_entity_poly.pdbx_seq_one_letter_code
_entity_poly.pdbx_strand_id
1 'polypeptide(L)'
;GWGFTAVEANAFVSSPEMLERLAQGPLPIASLHNPIPNPRSPRGMSSIDLNLCSLDSDEWREAVGLALGTIEQAARLGAHAIVLHMGHVPVGRETARLLHDLWHEGRTKSKEYIDAQLRIPEVRAKTAPQHLERAIETVQELTGPARDAGVLLGIETRHNLHEIPNIDEMELMLAECDPAVVGYWHDTGHAATHERLGYTTHA
;
A
#
# COMPACT_ATOMS: atom_id res chain seq x y z
N GLY A 1 26.43 -7.54 15.30
CA GLY A 1 25.07 -7.43 14.78
C GLY A 1 24.99 -6.40 13.67
N TRP A 2 23.94 -6.42 12.89
CA TRP A 2 23.71 -5.51 11.74
C TRP A 2 23.28 -4.10 12.16
N GLY A 3 23.16 -3.81 13.48
CA GLY A 3 22.78 -2.49 14.01
C GLY A 3 21.28 -2.18 13.99
N PHE A 4 20.43 -3.11 13.57
CA PHE A 4 18.96 -2.93 13.66
C PHE A 4 18.49 -2.89 15.10
N THR A 5 17.58 -1.96 15.41
CA THR A 5 17.01 -1.74 16.76
C THR A 5 15.53 -2.14 16.85
N ALA A 6 14.86 -2.34 15.71
CA ALA A 6 13.47 -2.75 15.63
C ALA A 6 13.21 -3.51 14.30
N VAL A 7 12.04 -4.10 14.17
CA VAL A 7 11.59 -4.79 12.95
C VAL A 7 10.20 -4.29 12.52
N GLU A 8 9.90 -4.46 11.25
CA GLU A 8 8.54 -4.37 10.72
C GLU A 8 7.95 -5.76 10.57
N ALA A 9 6.71 -5.95 11.01
CA ALA A 9 5.95 -7.15 10.67
C ALA A 9 5.23 -6.93 9.34
N ASN A 10 5.49 -7.81 8.38
CA ASN A 10 4.94 -7.68 7.02
C ASN A 10 3.96 -8.83 6.69
N ALA A 11 3.44 -8.83 5.45
CA ALA A 11 2.43 -9.75 4.97
C ALA A 11 2.78 -11.26 5.04
N PHE A 12 4.02 -11.63 5.37
CA PHE A 12 4.38 -13.04 5.65
C PHE A 12 3.87 -13.52 7.01
N VAL A 13 3.50 -12.61 7.91
CA VAL A 13 2.86 -12.94 9.19
C VAL A 13 1.40 -13.28 8.93
N SER A 14 1.13 -14.56 8.66
CA SER A 14 -0.18 -15.03 8.19
C SER A 14 -1.09 -15.57 9.29
N SER A 15 -0.63 -15.61 10.55
CA SER A 15 -1.45 -16.04 11.67
C SER A 15 -1.12 -15.30 12.95
N PRO A 16 -2.08 -15.27 13.92
CA PRO A 16 -1.84 -14.71 15.25
C PRO A 16 -0.65 -15.34 15.97
N GLU A 17 -0.46 -16.65 15.84
CA GLU A 17 0.65 -17.40 16.47
C GLU A 17 2.01 -16.96 15.91
N MET A 18 2.10 -16.67 14.60
CA MET A 18 3.31 -16.13 13.99
C MET A 18 3.61 -14.73 14.52
N LEU A 19 2.56 -13.89 14.67
CA LEU A 19 2.71 -12.55 15.22
C LEU A 19 3.19 -12.58 16.68
N GLU A 20 2.62 -13.46 17.51
CA GLU A 20 3.07 -13.65 18.89
C GLU A 20 4.53 -14.11 18.98
N ARG A 21 4.94 -15.05 18.11
CA ARG A 21 6.34 -15.48 18.06
C ARG A 21 7.29 -14.38 17.64
N LEU A 22 6.87 -13.51 16.70
CA LEU A 22 7.66 -12.33 16.32
C LEU A 22 7.78 -11.33 17.49
N ALA A 23 6.68 -11.09 18.20
CA ALA A 23 6.64 -10.20 19.35
C ALA A 23 7.51 -10.65 20.53
N GLN A 24 7.73 -11.97 20.66
CA GLN A 24 8.65 -12.56 21.66
C GLN A 24 10.12 -12.52 21.22
N GLY A 25 10.40 -12.01 20.03
CA GLY A 25 11.75 -11.87 19.50
C GLY A 25 12.59 -10.83 20.24
N PRO A 26 13.89 -10.77 19.96
CA PRO A 26 14.83 -9.87 20.67
C PRO A 26 14.70 -8.39 20.28
N LEU A 27 13.94 -8.07 19.22
CA LEU A 27 13.74 -6.71 18.73
C LEU A 27 12.26 -6.33 18.82
N PRO A 28 11.93 -5.11 19.24
CA PRO A 28 10.57 -4.62 19.23
C PRO A 28 10.04 -4.50 17.79
N ILE A 29 8.74 -4.64 17.63
CA ILE A 29 8.04 -4.39 16.38
C ILE A 29 7.72 -2.89 16.34
N ALA A 30 8.31 -2.16 15.38
CA ALA A 30 8.11 -0.71 15.24
C ALA A 30 6.90 -0.37 14.36
N SER A 31 6.61 -1.20 13.36
CA SER A 31 5.50 -0.99 12.43
C SER A 31 4.91 -2.31 11.94
N LEU A 32 3.66 -2.25 11.50
CA LEU A 32 2.94 -3.37 10.91
C LEU A 32 2.52 -3.03 9.47
N HIS A 33 2.78 -3.92 8.54
CA HIS A 33 2.39 -3.75 7.15
C HIS A 33 1.01 -4.36 6.91
N ASN A 34 -0.01 -3.54 6.77
CA ASN A 34 -1.40 -3.95 6.65
C ASN A 34 -1.61 -4.93 5.46
N PRO A 35 -2.38 -6.03 5.65
CA PRO A 35 -3.06 -6.49 6.84
C PRO A 35 -2.16 -7.40 7.71
N ILE A 36 -2.24 -7.27 9.04
CA ILE A 36 -1.53 -8.12 9.99
C ILE A 36 -2.45 -8.57 11.13
N PRO A 37 -2.53 -9.87 11.42
CA PRO A 37 -2.01 -10.95 10.56
C PRO A 37 -2.71 -10.94 9.22
N ASN A 38 -2.02 -11.49 8.18
CA ASN A 38 -2.57 -11.55 6.83
C ASN A 38 -3.32 -12.88 6.61
N PRO A 39 -4.62 -12.98 6.95
CA PRO A 39 -5.39 -14.20 6.75
C PRO A 39 -5.71 -14.38 5.27
N ARG A 40 -6.11 -15.59 4.90
CA ARG A 40 -6.75 -15.76 3.60
C ARG A 40 -8.14 -15.13 3.63
N SER A 41 -8.44 -14.32 2.63
CA SER A 41 -9.77 -13.76 2.44
C SER A 41 -10.84 -14.86 2.35
N PRO A 42 -12.03 -14.69 2.97
CA PRO A 42 -13.18 -15.55 2.74
C PRO A 42 -13.56 -15.73 1.26
N ARG A 43 -13.22 -14.75 0.41
CA ARG A 43 -13.43 -14.81 -1.04
C ARG A 43 -12.37 -15.64 -1.78
N GLY A 44 -11.44 -16.30 -1.07
CA GLY A 44 -10.35 -17.08 -1.66
C GLY A 44 -9.24 -16.23 -2.30
N MET A 45 -9.31 -14.90 -2.19
CA MET A 45 -8.26 -13.98 -2.59
C MET A 45 -7.20 -13.88 -1.49
N SER A 46 -6.00 -13.47 -1.83
CA SER A 46 -5.05 -13.01 -0.82
C SER A 46 -5.60 -11.72 -0.21
N SER A 47 -5.65 -11.60 1.11
CA SER A 47 -6.11 -10.38 1.76
C SER A 47 -5.22 -9.16 1.46
N ILE A 48 -3.98 -9.39 1.03
CA ILE A 48 -3.07 -8.35 0.54
C ILE A 48 -3.53 -7.76 -0.82
N ASP A 49 -4.38 -8.47 -1.54
CA ASP A 49 -4.94 -8.02 -2.81
C ASP A 49 -6.26 -7.24 -2.64
N LEU A 50 -6.78 -7.14 -1.41
CA LEU A 50 -7.98 -6.35 -1.14
C LEU A 50 -7.68 -4.85 -1.23
N ASN A 51 -8.54 -4.15 -1.95
CA ASN A 51 -8.36 -2.73 -2.21
C ASN A 51 -9.05 -1.87 -1.14
N LEU A 52 -8.29 -1.07 -0.39
CA LEU A 52 -8.80 0.01 0.45
C LEU A 52 -9.45 1.14 -0.37
N CYS A 53 -9.23 1.16 -1.69
CA CYS A 53 -9.87 2.07 -2.64
C CYS A 53 -10.88 1.36 -3.56
N SER A 54 -11.41 0.18 -3.17
CA SER A 54 -12.38 -0.56 -3.99
C SER A 54 -13.70 0.18 -4.10
N LEU A 55 -14.27 0.19 -5.31
CA LEU A 55 -15.63 0.67 -5.56
C LEU A 55 -16.70 -0.40 -5.29
N ASP A 56 -16.29 -1.67 -5.12
CA ASP A 56 -17.15 -2.74 -4.58
C ASP A 56 -17.24 -2.58 -3.06
N SER A 57 -18.47 -2.33 -2.57
CA SER A 57 -18.70 -2.03 -1.16
C SER A 57 -18.41 -3.20 -0.22
N ASP A 58 -18.49 -4.44 -0.69
CA ASP A 58 -18.24 -5.61 0.16
C ASP A 58 -16.75 -5.87 0.26
N GLU A 59 -16.00 -5.74 -0.85
CA GLU A 59 -14.54 -5.78 -0.85
C GLU A 59 -13.96 -4.65 0.03
N TRP A 60 -14.47 -3.44 -0.14
CA TRP A 60 -14.04 -2.29 0.63
C TRP A 60 -14.22 -2.50 2.15
N ARG A 61 -15.43 -2.95 2.59
CA ARG A 61 -15.68 -3.21 4.02
C ARG A 61 -14.76 -4.29 4.57
N GLU A 62 -14.48 -5.33 3.79
CA GLU A 62 -13.54 -6.38 4.19
C GLU A 62 -12.13 -5.81 4.36
N ALA A 63 -11.64 -5.00 3.41
CA ALA A 63 -10.34 -4.35 3.47
C ALA A 63 -10.21 -3.40 4.67
N VAL A 64 -11.23 -2.56 4.91
CA VAL A 64 -11.28 -1.66 6.07
C VAL A 64 -11.29 -2.44 7.39
N GLY A 65 -12.07 -3.52 7.48
CA GLY A 65 -12.09 -4.39 8.65
C GLY A 65 -10.72 -4.98 9.00
N LEU A 66 -9.96 -5.39 7.98
CA LEU A 66 -8.58 -5.88 8.16
C LEU A 66 -7.63 -4.76 8.61
N ALA A 67 -7.80 -3.55 8.10
CA ALA A 67 -6.99 -2.40 8.51
C ALA A 67 -7.27 -2.01 9.97
N LEU A 68 -8.53 -2.00 10.39
CA LEU A 68 -8.91 -1.79 11.80
C LEU A 68 -8.29 -2.85 12.70
N GLY A 69 -8.35 -4.14 12.31
CA GLY A 69 -7.67 -5.21 13.04
C GLY A 69 -6.15 -5.02 13.12
N THR A 70 -5.52 -4.48 12.08
CA THR A 70 -4.09 -4.16 12.09
C THR A 70 -3.77 -3.02 13.05
N ILE A 71 -4.62 -1.97 13.13
CA ILE A 71 -4.49 -0.89 14.12
C ILE A 71 -4.55 -1.45 15.54
N GLU A 72 -5.51 -2.33 15.83
CA GLU A 72 -5.63 -2.98 17.15
C GLU A 72 -4.37 -3.78 17.51
N GLN A 73 -3.82 -4.55 16.54
CA GLN A 73 -2.58 -5.29 16.76
C GLN A 73 -1.39 -4.35 16.99
N ALA A 74 -1.29 -3.24 16.25
CA ALA A 74 -0.24 -2.25 16.42
C ALA A 74 -0.28 -1.66 17.84
N ALA A 75 -1.45 -1.23 18.33
CA ALA A 75 -1.63 -0.74 19.68
C ALA A 75 -1.24 -1.79 20.74
N ARG A 76 -1.69 -3.03 20.57
CA ARG A 76 -1.40 -4.15 21.48
C ARG A 76 0.09 -4.45 21.58
N LEU A 77 0.82 -4.33 20.50
CA LEU A 77 2.25 -4.64 20.40
C LEU A 77 3.15 -3.43 20.70
N GLY A 78 2.58 -2.24 20.91
CA GLY A 78 3.32 -0.99 21.09
C GLY A 78 4.03 -0.53 19.81
N ALA A 79 3.56 -0.96 18.64
CA ALA A 79 4.05 -0.46 17.37
C ALA A 79 3.55 0.96 17.12
N HIS A 80 4.38 1.80 16.52
CA HIS A 80 4.09 3.23 16.36
C HIS A 80 3.28 3.54 15.09
N ALA A 81 3.31 2.65 14.09
CA ALA A 81 2.67 2.91 12.81
C ALA A 81 2.17 1.62 12.15
N ILE A 82 1.18 1.79 11.27
CA ILE A 82 0.84 0.80 10.25
C ILE A 82 1.13 1.36 8.86
N VAL A 83 1.55 0.51 7.93
CA VAL A 83 1.78 0.86 6.53
C VAL A 83 0.58 0.43 5.71
N LEU A 84 0.01 1.35 4.95
CA LEU A 84 -1.20 1.15 4.16
C LEU A 84 -0.89 1.16 2.67
N HIS A 85 -1.26 0.08 1.99
CA HIS A 85 -1.43 0.03 0.55
C HIS A 85 -2.88 0.36 0.23
N MET A 86 -3.14 1.47 -0.45
CA MET A 86 -4.53 1.86 -0.70
C MET A 86 -5.21 1.03 -1.79
N GLY A 87 -4.44 0.31 -2.61
CA GLY A 87 -4.99 -0.55 -3.65
C GLY A 87 -4.64 -0.06 -5.05
N HIS A 88 -5.49 -0.37 -6.03
CA HIS A 88 -5.20 -0.12 -7.43
C HIS A 88 -6.46 0.12 -8.27
N VAL A 89 -6.29 0.82 -9.40
CA VAL A 89 -7.32 0.93 -10.43
C VAL A 89 -7.35 -0.34 -11.29
N PRO A 90 -8.48 -0.67 -11.96
CA PRO A 90 -8.63 -1.87 -12.77
C PRO A 90 -7.89 -1.76 -14.12
N VAL A 91 -6.59 -1.51 -14.07
CA VAL A 91 -5.69 -1.70 -15.21
C VAL A 91 -5.28 -3.17 -15.21
N GLY A 92 -5.34 -3.83 -16.35
CA GLY A 92 -4.96 -5.24 -16.43
C GLY A 92 -3.54 -5.45 -15.88
N ARG A 93 -3.41 -6.30 -14.88
CA ARG A 93 -2.11 -6.69 -14.27
C ARG A 93 -1.09 -7.11 -15.32
N GLU A 94 -1.57 -7.64 -16.45
CA GLU A 94 -0.77 -8.04 -17.59
C GLU A 94 0.01 -6.87 -18.20
N THR A 95 -0.60 -5.66 -18.27
CA THR A 95 0.07 -4.49 -18.85
C THR A 95 1.22 -4.00 -17.96
N ALA A 96 1.01 -3.95 -16.64
CA ALA A 96 2.06 -3.56 -15.71
C ALA A 96 3.19 -4.58 -15.69
N ARG A 97 2.85 -5.89 -15.68
CA ARG A 97 3.84 -6.97 -15.76
C ARG A 97 4.64 -6.93 -17.05
N LEU A 98 3.97 -6.73 -18.19
CA LEU A 98 4.63 -6.61 -19.49
C LEU A 98 5.69 -5.50 -19.49
N LEU A 99 5.40 -4.37 -18.85
CA LEU A 99 6.33 -3.25 -18.74
C LEU A 99 7.61 -3.65 -18.00
N HIS A 100 7.47 -4.31 -16.85
CA HIS A 100 8.59 -4.82 -16.06
C HIS A 100 9.39 -5.87 -16.83
N ASP A 101 8.72 -6.84 -17.45
CA ASP A 101 9.37 -7.92 -18.21
C ASP A 101 10.20 -7.33 -19.37
N LEU A 102 9.63 -6.41 -20.17
CA LEU A 102 10.32 -5.74 -21.26
C LEU A 102 11.48 -4.87 -20.79
N TRP A 103 11.35 -4.22 -19.62
CA TRP A 103 12.45 -3.47 -19.02
C TRP A 103 13.62 -4.39 -18.65
N HIS A 104 13.35 -5.53 -17.98
CA HIS A 104 14.35 -6.53 -17.63
C HIS A 104 15.04 -7.14 -18.85
N GLU A 105 14.32 -7.30 -19.96
CA GLU A 105 14.87 -7.74 -21.24
C GLU A 105 15.69 -6.66 -21.99
N GLY A 106 15.76 -5.44 -21.45
CA GLY A 106 16.43 -4.31 -22.12
C GLY A 106 15.69 -3.75 -23.33
N ARG A 107 14.41 -4.10 -23.50
CA ARG A 107 13.55 -3.76 -24.66
C ARG A 107 12.77 -2.44 -24.45
N THR A 108 13.31 -1.49 -23.71
CA THR A 108 12.65 -0.22 -23.37
C THR A 108 12.38 0.70 -24.55
N LYS A 109 12.94 0.40 -25.73
CA LYS A 109 12.68 1.13 -26.99
C LYS A 109 11.72 0.37 -27.93
N SER A 110 11.22 -0.78 -27.52
CA SER A 110 10.26 -1.54 -28.33
C SER A 110 8.91 -0.83 -28.39
N LYS A 111 8.17 -1.08 -29.47
CA LYS A 111 6.81 -0.53 -29.62
C LYS A 111 5.90 -1.01 -28.48
N GLU A 112 6.03 -2.28 -28.08
CA GLU A 112 5.26 -2.90 -27.01
C GLU A 112 5.50 -2.20 -25.67
N TYR A 113 6.76 -1.81 -25.35
CA TYR A 113 7.08 -1.08 -24.15
C TYR A 113 6.45 0.31 -24.14
N ILE A 114 6.61 1.04 -25.25
CA ILE A 114 6.06 2.40 -25.39
C ILE A 114 4.54 2.37 -25.32
N ASP A 115 3.89 1.44 -26.01
CA ASP A 115 2.43 1.29 -25.98
C ASP A 115 1.92 0.96 -24.56
N ALA A 116 2.60 0.08 -23.82
CA ALA A 116 2.25 -0.25 -22.45
C ALA A 116 2.47 0.95 -21.51
N GLN A 117 3.57 1.68 -21.66
CA GLN A 117 3.89 2.87 -20.87
C GLN A 117 2.85 3.99 -21.04
N LEU A 118 2.32 4.17 -22.24
CA LEU A 118 1.29 5.17 -22.53
C LEU A 118 -0.12 4.73 -22.11
N ARG A 119 -0.40 3.43 -22.17
CA ARG A 119 -1.73 2.89 -21.86
C ARG A 119 -2.13 3.04 -20.40
N ILE A 120 -1.21 2.84 -19.48
CA ILE A 120 -1.53 2.87 -18.04
C ILE A 120 -2.01 4.25 -17.60
N PRO A 121 -1.30 5.38 -17.90
CA PRO A 121 -1.79 6.71 -17.59
C PRO A 121 -3.14 7.03 -18.25
N GLU A 122 -3.37 6.57 -19.49
CA GLU A 122 -4.64 6.79 -20.19
C GLU A 122 -5.83 6.12 -19.49
N VAL A 123 -5.66 4.88 -19.04
CA VAL A 123 -6.72 4.18 -18.27
C VAL A 123 -6.90 4.83 -16.92
N ARG A 124 -5.80 5.18 -16.24
CA ARG A 124 -5.86 5.87 -14.94
C ARG A 124 -6.63 7.18 -15.01
N ALA A 125 -6.37 8.01 -16.01
CA ALA A 125 -7.05 9.30 -16.16
C ALA A 125 -8.59 9.18 -16.13
N LYS A 126 -9.13 8.03 -16.52
CA LYS A 126 -10.58 7.77 -16.54
C LYS A 126 -11.11 7.16 -15.24
N THR A 127 -10.31 6.39 -14.53
CA THR A 127 -10.77 5.55 -13.41
C THR A 127 -10.21 5.97 -12.05
N ALA A 128 -8.99 6.52 -12.00
CA ALA A 128 -8.33 6.85 -10.76
C ALA A 128 -9.07 7.87 -9.87
N PRO A 129 -9.79 8.90 -10.40
CA PRO A 129 -10.45 9.88 -9.55
C PRO A 129 -11.42 9.26 -8.53
N GLN A 130 -12.25 8.30 -8.96
CA GLN A 130 -13.20 7.64 -8.05
C GLN A 130 -12.51 6.73 -7.02
N HIS A 131 -11.44 6.06 -7.42
CA HIS A 131 -10.64 5.25 -6.50
C HIS A 131 -9.86 6.11 -5.50
N LEU A 132 -9.36 7.28 -5.93
CA LEU A 132 -8.70 8.24 -5.04
C LEU A 132 -9.68 8.80 -4.01
N GLU A 133 -10.87 9.20 -4.43
CA GLU A 133 -11.94 9.64 -3.52
C GLU A 133 -12.24 8.57 -2.47
N ARG A 134 -12.43 7.32 -2.89
CA ARG A 134 -12.63 6.19 -1.98
C ARG A 134 -11.44 5.95 -1.05
N ALA A 135 -10.20 6.11 -1.52
CA ALA A 135 -9.01 6.01 -0.71
C ALA A 135 -8.97 7.09 0.39
N ILE A 136 -9.32 8.34 0.06
CA ILE A 136 -9.42 9.44 1.02
C ILE A 136 -10.49 9.13 2.08
N GLU A 137 -11.70 8.72 1.67
CA GLU A 137 -12.76 8.30 2.60
C GLU A 137 -12.27 7.21 3.56
N THR A 138 -11.54 6.22 3.04
CA THR A 138 -10.99 5.14 3.84
C THR A 138 -10.00 5.64 4.89
N VAL A 139 -9.07 6.50 4.52
CA VAL A 139 -8.09 7.07 5.47
C VAL A 139 -8.79 7.91 6.53
N GLN A 140 -9.80 8.69 6.15
CA GLN A 140 -10.61 9.47 7.10
C GLN A 140 -11.37 8.56 8.09
N GLU A 141 -11.92 7.43 7.63
CA GLU A 141 -12.57 6.44 8.49
C GLU A 141 -11.59 5.79 9.48
N LEU A 142 -10.37 5.48 9.05
CA LEU A 142 -9.33 4.87 9.88
C LEU A 142 -8.67 5.86 10.86
N THR A 143 -8.72 7.16 10.58
CA THR A 143 -8.02 8.21 11.35
C THR A 143 -8.47 8.27 12.81
N GLY A 144 -9.78 8.17 13.10
CA GLY A 144 -10.30 8.17 14.46
C GLY A 144 -9.77 6.99 15.28
N PRO A 145 -10.00 5.74 14.84
CA PRO A 145 -9.47 4.54 15.50
C PRO A 145 -7.95 4.57 15.68
N ALA A 146 -7.20 5.04 14.69
CA ALA A 146 -5.74 5.13 14.77
C ALA A 146 -5.29 6.14 15.83
N ARG A 147 -5.94 7.32 15.88
CA ARG A 147 -5.68 8.34 16.89
C ARG A 147 -5.93 7.81 18.30
N ASP A 148 -7.07 7.16 18.51
CA ASP A 148 -7.46 6.62 19.82
C ASP A 148 -6.50 5.51 20.28
N ALA A 149 -5.95 4.76 19.33
CA ALA A 149 -4.94 3.72 19.54
C ALA A 149 -3.50 4.27 19.70
N GLY A 150 -3.25 5.56 19.40
CA GLY A 150 -1.91 6.14 19.39
C GLY A 150 -1.01 5.62 18.28
N VAL A 151 -1.61 5.22 17.14
CA VAL A 151 -0.93 4.60 15.98
C VAL A 151 -0.98 5.55 14.80
N LEU A 152 0.13 5.72 14.09
CA LEU A 152 0.22 6.49 12.87
C LEU A 152 -0.18 5.64 11.65
N LEU A 153 -0.81 6.28 10.66
CA LEU A 153 -1.13 5.69 9.36
C LEU A 153 -0.12 6.17 8.32
N GLY A 154 0.74 5.29 7.85
CA GLY A 154 1.69 5.57 6.79
C GLY A 154 1.13 5.15 5.43
N ILE A 155 0.81 6.11 4.55
CA ILE A 155 0.36 5.81 3.19
C ILE A 155 1.59 5.59 2.32
N GLU A 156 1.76 4.37 1.79
CA GLU A 156 2.92 4.02 1.00
C GLU A 156 2.69 4.27 -0.49
N THR A 157 3.65 4.93 -1.16
CA THR A 157 3.74 4.90 -2.61
C THR A 157 4.18 3.51 -3.08
N ARG A 158 3.45 2.98 -4.06
CA ARG A 158 3.70 1.65 -4.61
C ARG A 158 4.53 1.71 -5.88
N HIS A 159 5.04 0.57 -6.30
CA HIS A 159 5.94 0.48 -7.45
C HIS A 159 5.23 0.45 -8.82
N ASN A 160 3.93 0.15 -8.85
CA ASN A 160 3.18 0.12 -10.11
C ASN A 160 2.36 1.39 -10.31
N LEU A 161 2.36 1.93 -11.52
CA LEU A 161 1.61 3.14 -11.83
C LEU A 161 0.09 2.96 -11.75
N HIS A 162 -0.44 1.74 -11.82
CA HIS A 162 -1.88 1.49 -11.66
C HIS A 162 -2.34 1.46 -10.19
N GLU A 163 -1.43 1.53 -9.24
CA GLU A 163 -1.75 1.59 -7.81
C GLU A 163 -2.09 3.01 -7.37
N ILE A 164 -2.89 3.14 -6.31
CA ILE A 164 -3.32 4.39 -5.67
C ILE A 164 -2.56 4.52 -4.34
N PRO A 165 -2.07 5.73 -4.01
CA PRO A 165 -1.92 6.91 -4.84
C PRO A 165 -0.63 6.89 -5.69
N ASN A 166 -0.60 7.67 -6.79
CA ASN A 166 0.66 8.12 -7.37
C ASN A 166 1.19 9.34 -6.59
N ILE A 167 2.28 9.97 -7.06
CA ILE A 167 2.92 11.09 -6.34
C ILE A 167 1.99 12.32 -6.25
N ASP A 168 1.34 12.69 -7.37
CA ASP A 168 0.43 13.84 -7.39
C ASP A 168 -0.82 13.57 -6.54
N GLU A 169 -1.34 12.36 -6.58
CA GLU A 169 -2.48 11.92 -5.77
C GLU A 169 -2.13 11.82 -4.27
N MET A 170 -0.89 11.52 -3.93
CA MET A 170 -0.42 11.50 -2.55
C MET A 170 -0.52 12.91 -1.92
N GLU A 171 -0.12 13.93 -2.66
CA GLU A 171 -0.24 15.32 -2.19
C GLU A 171 -1.70 15.67 -1.91
N LEU A 172 -2.61 15.31 -2.83
CA LEU A 172 -4.05 15.52 -2.66
C LEU A 172 -4.61 14.77 -1.46
N MET A 173 -4.26 13.50 -1.29
CA MET A 173 -4.71 12.69 -0.15
C MET A 173 -4.24 13.27 1.19
N LEU A 174 -2.97 13.64 1.30
CA LEU A 174 -2.41 14.18 2.54
C LEU A 174 -3.01 15.56 2.90
N ALA A 175 -3.39 16.35 1.91
CA ALA A 175 -4.07 17.64 2.13
C ALA A 175 -5.46 17.47 2.78
N GLU A 176 -6.13 16.32 2.56
CA GLU A 176 -7.46 16.01 3.11
C GLU A 176 -7.39 15.20 4.43
N CYS A 177 -6.20 14.92 4.94
CA CYS A 177 -5.98 14.08 6.12
C CYS A 177 -5.47 14.88 7.32
N ASP A 178 -5.65 14.34 8.54
CA ASP A 178 -5.06 14.89 9.75
C ASP A 178 -3.55 14.58 9.82
N PRO A 179 -2.67 15.58 9.70
CA PRO A 179 -1.22 15.37 9.69
C PRO A 179 -0.66 14.88 11.05
N ALA A 180 -1.45 14.92 12.12
CA ALA A 180 -1.06 14.37 13.40
C ALA A 180 -1.17 12.83 13.47
N VAL A 181 -1.91 12.22 12.52
CA VAL A 181 -2.18 10.77 12.49
C VAL A 181 -1.73 10.15 11.18
N VAL A 182 -1.83 10.88 10.07
CA VAL A 182 -1.59 10.36 8.71
C VAL A 182 -0.33 10.98 8.13
N GLY A 183 0.52 10.16 7.55
CA GLY A 183 1.75 10.60 6.92
C GLY A 183 2.14 9.78 5.69
N TYR A 184 3.14 10.29 4.99
CA TYR A 184 3.74 9.62 3.83
C TYR A 184 4.74 8.55 4.28
N TRP A 185 4.57 7.35 3.75
CA TRP A 185 5.54 6.27 3.92
C TRP A 185 6.37 6.11 2.65
N HIS A 186 7.64 6.53 2.71
CA HIS A 186 8.52 6.52 1.56
C HIS A 186 9.24 5.18 1.43
N ASP A 187 8.87 4.39 0.41
CA ASP A 187 9.65 3.22 -0.03
C ASP A 187 10.60 3.62 -1.16
N THR A 188 11.90 3.62 -0.87
CA THR A 188 12.95 4.00 -1.83
C THR A 188 13.07 3.05 -3.01
N GLY A 189 12.72 1.76 -2.82
CA GLY A 189 12.73 0.76 -3.89
C GLY A 189 11.60 0.99 -4.89
N HIS A 190 10.40 1.33 -4.38
CA HIS A 190 9.26 1.68 -5.21
C HIS A 190 9.51 2.97 -5.99
N ALA A 191 10.05 4.00 -5.34
CA ALA A 191 10.42 5.25 -5.99
C ALA A 191 11.43 5.04 -7.13
N ALA A 192 12.49 4.26 -6.88
CA ALA A 192 13.47 3.91 -7.90
C ALA A 192 12.86 3.11 -9.07
N THR A 193 11.81 2.33 -8.85
CA THR A 193 11.10 1.62 -9.92
C THR A 193 10.34 2.58 -10.81
N HIS A 194 9.65 3.58 -10.25
CA HIS A 194 8.97 4.61 -11.04
C HIS A 194 9.94 5.39 -11.93
N GLU A 195 11.11 5.74 -11.42
CA GLU A 195 12.17 6.39 -12.21
C GLU A 195 12.65 5.51 -13.36
N ARG A 196 12.96 4.23 -13.07
CA ARG A 196 13.43 3.27 -14.08
C ARG A 196 12.41 3.02 -15.18
N LEU A 197 11.12 3.02 -14.86
CA LEU A 197 10.04 2.88 -15.83
C LEU A 197 9.69 4.20 -16.55
N GLY A 198 10.34 5.32 -16.19
CA GLY A 198 10.20 6.62 -16.84
C GLY A 198 8.93 7.38 -16.44
N TYR A 199 8.36 7.10 -15.27
CA TYR A 199 7.15 7.80 -14.79
C TYR A 199 7.46 9.02 -13.93
N THR A 200 8.64 9.07 -13.32
CA THR A 200 9.11 10.19 -12.49
C THR A 200 10.58 10.45 -12.73
N THR A 201 11.03 11.65 -12.41
CA THR A 201 12.45 11.99 -12.28
C THR A 201 12.70 12.42 -10.84
N HIS A 202 13.68 11.81 -10.18
CA HIS A 202 14.21 12.36 -8.94
C HIS A 202 15.11 13.54 -9.31
N ALA A 203 14.61 14.76 -9.11
CA ALA A 203 15.37 15.98 -9.26
C ALA A 203 16.07 16.33 -7.93
#